data_886ac5b8a9820505afe0f1e7e36a1616
#
_entry.id   886ac5b8a9820505afe0f1e7e36a1616
#
_cell.length_a   1.000
_cell.length_b   1.000
_cell.length_c   1.000
_cell.angle_alpha   90.00
_cell.angle_beta   90.00
_cell.angle_gamma   90.00
#
_symmetry.space_group_name_H-M   'P 1'
#
loop_
_entity.id
_entity.type
_entity.pdbx_description
1 polymer ?
#
loop_
_entity_poly.entity_id
_entity_poly.type
_entity_poly.pdbx_seq_one_letter_code
_entity_poly.pdbx_strand_id
1 'polypeptide(L)'
;MVRTETTFTTSSKSLQKMYDGARDVLLDSLKPFGVRRVLTTGTDATSTTLHSEVMGAATLSRYDLEAAFDTVKAFLATAREDGRLPSEILCRDGVVSPRYEGLTGLSFAEEALGLYYLSRKKDHEYLELLLSCLLGFDAYLWARHDLNFNNCLEIFSEKDAEEGTGSSRYATLSVEHHGEPREVSPFPVESFELMACDVSICHTIAHIYSLKGDAESAKEWAMKAINVKAHMKAHLWSEEDGAYFDRDYRGEWLDTLSIGNLLAMYYGAVDKEMADGFVERYLYARDGFGTSMPLPTIARGDRHFNNDDEKGFDGQPRGTTYCRAIGAFEKYGQFSLLTHLGEKLLSNIHERGGFPERFEPFTGEPRGKENYLPTAVATIELITRFFGVRPQLDRMLWGAIGYGADYFSDYRFTWGSDTFRLSCESVTSTGYINGQRLFTVSNGVRVVTDIYGDEPQVINVTDETIDCVLVYRDRTFSFTIEPNQSWQMPAKK
;
A
#
# COMPACT_ATOMS: atom_id res chain seq x y z
N MET A 1 -14.17 0.83 22.54
CA MET A 1 -13.43 1.18 21.31
C MET A 1 -14.08 2.38 20.63
N VAL A 2 -13.34 3.21 19.90
CA VAL A 2 -13.90 4.34 19.15
C VAL A 2 -14.70 3.78 17.96
N ARG A 3 -15.95 4.23 17.79
CA ARG A 3 -16.77 3.81 16.63
C ARG A 3 -16.35 4.57 15.39
N THR A 4 -16.27 3.86 14.27
CA THR A 4 -16.06 4.42 12.93
C THR A 4 -17.22 4.02 12.01
N GLU A 5 -17.54 4.89 11.07
CA GLU A 5 -18.57 4.63 10.07
C GLU A 5 -18.29 5.48 8.82
N THR A 6 -18.45 4.88 7.65
CA THR A 6 -18.27 5.57 6.36
C THR A 6 -19.49 5.37 5.49
N THR A 7 -19.96 6.48 4.87
CA THR A 7 -21.00 6.45 3.84
C THR A 7 -20.55 7.24 2.62
N PHE A 8 -20.93 6.78 1.44
CA PHE A 8 -20.70 7.45 0.17
C PHE A 8 -21.94 7.36 -0.70
N THR A 9 -22.35 8.48 -1.25
CA THR A 9 -23.44 8.58 -2.23
C THR A 9 -23.03 9.47 -3.38
N THR A 10 -23.47 9.15 -4.60
CA THR A 10 -23.12 9.90 -5.79
C THR A 10 -24.24 9.87 -6.84
N SER A 11 -24.33 10.91 -7.67
CA SER A 11 -25.21 10.95 -8.83
C SER A 11 -24.80 9.96 -9.93
N SER A 12 -23.53 9.54 -9.97
CA SER A 12 -23.03 8.52 -10.90
C SER A 12 -23.44 7.13 -10.44
N LYS A 13 -24.41 6.52 -11.13
CA LYS A 13 -24.89 5.15 -10.83
C LYS A 13 -23.77 4.10 -10.93
N SER A 14 -22.86 4.27 -11.87
CA SER A 14 -21.75 3.32 -12.07
C SER A 14 -20.74 3.40 -10.91
N LEU A 15 -20.38 4.62 -10.51
CA LEU A 15 -19.45 4.82 -9.38
C LEU A 15 -20.08 4.36 -8.07
N GLN A 16 -21.40 4.61 -7.86
CA GLN A 16 -22.12 4.09 -6.69
C GLN A 16 -22.08 2.55 -6.64
N LYS A 17 -22.38 1.91 -7.78
CA LYS A 17 -22.35 0.44 -7.87
C LYS A 17 -20.97 -0.14 -7.59
N MET A 18 -19.91 0.49 -8.11
CA MET A 18 -18.53 0.06 -7.84
C MET A 18 -18.18 0.17 -6.35
N TYR A 19 -18.50 1.32 -5.74
CA TYR A 19 -18.24 1.53 -4.32
C TYR A 19 -18.99 0.54 -3.44
N ASP A 20 -20.30 0.38 -3.68
CA ASP A 20 -21.13 -0.55 -2.90
C ASP A 20 -20.65 -1.99 -3.06
N GLY A 21 -20.35 -2.43 -4.29
CA GLY A 21 -19.81 -3.76 -4.54
C GLY A 21 -18.46 -4.00 -3.88
N ALA A 22 -17.54 -3.04 -3.93
CA ALA A 22 -16.25 -3.14 -3.26
C ALA A 22 -16.38 -3.17 -1.72
N ARG A 23 -17.27 -2.35 -1.17
CA ARG A 23 -17.60 -2.37 0.26
C ARG A 23 -18.21 -3.69 0.69
N ASP A 24 -19.11 -4.24 -0.10
CA ASP A 24 -19.75 -5.52 0.20
C ASP A 24 -18.71 -6.66 0.19
N VAL A 25 -17.79 -6.71 -0.80
CA VAL A 25 -16.66 -7.66 -0.78
C VAL A 25 -15.81 -7.50 0.48
N LEU A 26 -15.49 -6.26 0.90
CA LEU A 26 -14.73 -5.99 2.12
C LEU A 26 -15.44 -6.54 3.36
N LEU A 27 -16.74 -6.26 3.53
CA LEU A 27 -17.51 -6.66 4.70
C LEU A 27 -17.84 -8.16 4.69
N ASP A 28 -18.14 -8.74 3.54
CA ASP A 28 -18.42 -10.18 3.39
C ASP A 28 -17.17 -11.04 3.55
N SER A 29 -15.97 -10.45 3.42
CA SER A 29 -14.69 -11.12 3.71
C SER A 29 -14.38 -11.20 5.22
N LEU A 30 -15.21 -10.64 6.09
CA LEU A 30 -15.08 -10.79 7.54
C LEU A 30 -15.60 -12.17 7.99
N LYS A 31 -14.72 -12.95 8.60
CA LYS A 31 -15.06 -14.30 9.09
C LYS A 31 -14.76 -14.46 10.58
N PRO A 32 -15.48 -15.34 11.28
CA PRO A 32 -15.18 -15.66 12.68
C PRO A 32 -13.90 -16.53 12.78
N PHE A 33 -12.91 -16.06 13.53
CA PHE A 33 -11.69 -16.77 13.90
C PHE A 33 -11.65 -16.90 15.44
N GLY A 34 -12.30 -17.93 15.96
CA GLY A 34 -12.55 -18.06 17.40
C GLY A 34 -13.45 -16.94 17.91
N VAL A 35 -12.92 -16.11 18.81
CA VAL A 35 -13.65 -14.96 19.38
C VAL A 35 -13.46 -13.66 18.58
N ARG A 36 -12.62 -13.65 17.56
CA ARG A 36 -12.32 -12.49 16.72
C ARG A 36 -13.05 -12.54 15.40
N ARG A 37 -13.26 -11.38 14.79
CA ARG A 37 -13.69 -11.23 13.39
C ARG A 37 -12.51 -10.75 12.57
N VAL A 38 -12.08 -11.55 11.60
CA VAL A 38 -10.83 -11.33 10.86
C VAL A 38 -11.13 -11.26 9.36
N LEU A 39 -10.47 -10.36 8.65
CA LEU A 39 -10.51 -10.32 7.20
C LEU A 39 -9.87 -11.57 6.61
N THR A 40 -10.45 -12.08 5.54
CA THR A 40 -9.93 -13.16 4.71
C THR A 40 -9.68 -12.67 3.29
N THR A 41 -8.88 -13.40 2.51
CA THR A 41 -8.48 -13.04 1.12
C THR A 41 -9.65 -12.88 0.14
N GLY A 42 -10.85 -13.26 0.52
CA GLY A 42 -12.07 -13.13 -0.26
C GLY A 42 -13.26 -13.73 0.47
N THR A 43 -14.44 -13.57 -0.11
CA THR A 43 -15.72 -13.93 0.52
C THR A 43 -15.86 -15.42 0.87
N ASP A 44 -15.18 -16.30 0.15
CA ASP A 44 -15.23 -17.77 0.36
C ASP A 44 -13.95 -18.32 1.02
N ALA A 45 -13.01 -17.47 1.39
CA ALA A 45 -11.74 -17.89 1.97
C ALA A 45 -11.89 -18.30 3.45
N THR A 46 -11.11 -19.29 3.86
CA THR A 46 -11.00 -19.79 5.24
C THR A 46 -9.67 -19.43 5.90
N SER A 47 -8.90 -18.57 5.24
CA SER A 47 -7.60 -18.11 5.73
C SER A 47 -7.47 -16.60 5.64
N THR A 48 -6.61 -16.07 6.48
CA THR A 48 -6.13 -14.68 6.43
C THR A 48 -4.62 -14.71 6.23
N THR A 49 -4.10 -13.83 5.38
CA THR A 49 -2.66 -13.74 5.11
C THR A 49 -2.10 -12.41 5.61
N LEU A 50 -0.86 -12.42 6.07
CA LEU A 50 -0.18 -11.17 6.46
C LEU A 50 0.03 -10.26 5.26
N HIS A 51 0.10 -10.85 4.06
CA HIS A 51 0.37 -10.19 2.79
C HIS A 51 -0.67 -9.16 2.34
N SER A 52 -1.96 -9.42 2.54
CA SER A 52 -3.02 -8.59 1.96
C SER A 52 -4.05 -8.10 2.98
N GLU A 53 -4.34 -8.88 4.02
CA GLU A 53 -5.46 -8.56 4.91
C GLU A 53 -5.12 -7.45 5.89
N VAL A 54 -3.85 -7.25 6.24
CA VAL A 54 -3.46 -6.11 7.08
C VAL A 54 -3.62 -4.79 6.33
N MET A 55 -3.31 -4.73 5.02
CA MET A 55 -3.66 -3.57 4.18
C MET A 55 -5.19 -3.38 4.12
N GLY A 56 -5.94 -4.47 3.96
CA GLY A 56 -7.40 -4.46 4.02
C GLY A 56 -7.93 -3.97 5.36
N ALA A 57 -7.26 -4.31 6.49
CA ALA A 57 -7.62 -3.83 7.82
C ALA A 57 -7.52 -2.31 7.95
N ALA A 58 -6.53 -1.67 7.32
CA ALA A 58 -6.43 -0.21 7.28
C ALA A 58 -7.67 0.43 6.61
N THR A 59 -8.18 -0.15 5.53
CA THR A 59 -9.42 0.29 4.88
C THR A 59 -10.65 -0.03 5.73
N LEU A 60 -10.74 -1.27 6.25
CA LEU A 60 -11.83 -1.72 7.12
C LEU A 60 -12.00 -0.85 8.36
N SER A 61 -10.89 -0.32 8.89
CA SER A 61 -10.89 0.52 10.11
C SER A 61 -11.81 1.74 10.04
N ARG A 62 -12.18 2.19 8.85
CA ARG A 62 -13.14 3.28 8.63
C ARG A 62 -14.60 2.83 8.66
N TYR A 63 -14.85 1.52 8.62
CA TYR A 63 -16.18 0.89 8.69
C TYR A 63 -16.39 0.13 10.00
N ASP A 64 -15.40 -0.64 10.40
CA ASP A 64 -15.39 -1.47 11.60
C ASP A 64 -13.98 -1.53 12.20
N LEU A 65 -13.71 -0.59 13.10
CA LEU A 65 -12.39 -0.46 13.72
C LEU A 65 -12.06 -1.66 14.61
N GLU A 66 -13.05 -2.29 15.23
CA GLU A 66 -12.83 -3.47 16.09
C GLU A 66 -12.36 -4.66 15.28
N ALA A 67 -13.01 -4.97 14.16
CA ALA A 67 -12.62 -6.05 13.27
C ALA A 67 -11.26 -5.79 12.58
N ALA A 68 -10.94 -4.51 12.31
CA ALA A 68 -9.62 -4.14 11.84
C ALA A 68 -8.52 -4.47 12.85
N PHE A 69 -8.72 -4.12 14.13
CA PHE A 69 -7.80 -4.52 15.22
C PHE A 69 -7.73 -6.03 15.38
N ASP A 70 -8.86 -6.73 15.30
CA ASP A 70 -8.92 -8.19 15.41
C ASP A 70 -8.09 -8.86 14.33
N THR A 71 -8.13 -8.34 13.10
CA THR A 71 -7.33 -8.84 11.97
C THR A 71 -5.83 -8.73 12.27
N VAL A 72 -5.34 -7.57 12.67
CA VAL A 72 -3.92 -7.36 12.98
C VAL A 72 -3.52 -8.15 14.24
N LYS A 73 -4.31 -8.08 15.31
CA LYS A 73 -4.05 -8.80 16.57
C LYS A 73 -4.02 -10.32 16.40
N ALA A 74 -4.68 -10.88 15.38
CA ALA A 74 -4.59 -12.31 15.08
C ALA A 74 -3.16 -12.72 14.73
N PHE A 75 -2.44 -11.92 13.94
CA PHE A 75 -1.05 -12.16 13.60
C PHE A 75 -0.10 -11.87 14.78
N LEU A 76 -0.27 -10.72 15.43
CA LEU A 76 0.61 -10.31 16.54
C LEU A 76 0.54 -11.30 17.72
N ALA A 77 -0.66 -11.83 18.04
CA ALA A 77 -0.87 -12.76 19.13
C ALA A 77 -0.35 -14.19 18.84
N THR A 78 0.00 -14.48 17.59
CA THR A 78 0.54 -15.77 17.16
C THR A 78 2.01 -15.66 16.75
N ALA A 79 2.70 -14.57 17.10
CA ALA A 79 4.16 -14.49 16.98
C ALA A 79 4.83 -15.62 17.78
N ARG A 80 5.87 -16.23 17.20
CA ARG A 80 6.67 -17.27 17.87
C ARG A 80 7.65 -16.63 18.86
N GLU A 81 8.18 -17.43 19.76
CA GLU A 81 9.19 -17.01 20.74
C GLU A 81 10.48 -16.48 20.09
N ASP A 82 10.81 -16.97 18.89
CA ASP A 82 11.95 -16.49 18.10
C ASP A 82 11.67 -15.22 17.31
N GLY A 83 10.47 -14.63 17.45
CA GLY A 83 10.03 -13.40 16.78
C GLY A 83 9.33 -13.62 15.45
N ARG A 84 9.32 -14.83 14.88
CA ARG A 84 8.68 -15.09 13.57
C ARG A 84 7.17 -14.89 13.64
N LEU A 85 6.64 -14.08 12.71
CA LEU A 85 5.22 -13.94 12.48
C LEU A 85 4.70 -15.03 11.52
N PRO A 86 3.44 -15.46 11.65
CA PRO A 86 2.85 -16.35 10.65
C PRO A 86 2.59 -15.59 9.35
N SER A 87 2.85 -16.23 8.22
CA SER A 87 2.47 -15.72 6.90
C SER A 87 0.98 -15.87 6.62
N GLU A 88 0.35 -16.90 7.21
CA GLU A 88 -1.07 -17.23 7.05
C GLU A 88 -1.64 -17.78 8.36
N ILE A 89 -2.92 -17.51 8.61
CA ILE A 89 -3.68 -18.13 9.69
C ILE A 89 -4.93 -18.78 9.07
N LEU A 90 -5.08 -20.08 9.26
CA LEU A 90 -6.23 -20.86 8.82
C LEU A 90 -7.30 -20.90 9.92
N CYS A 91 -8.57 -20.89 9.52
CA CYS A 91 -9.70 -21.22 10.40
C CYS A 91 -10.58 -22.27 9.73
N ARG A 92 -10.50 -23.51 10.20
CA ARG A 92 -11.33 -24.62 9.72
C ARG A 92 -12.08 -25.23 10.88
N ASP A 93 -13.39 -25.34 10.75
CA ASP A 93 -14.29 -25.92 11.77
C ASP A 93 -14.09 -25.25 13.18
N GLY A 94 -13.83 -23.95 13.19
CA GLY A 94 -13.59 -23.17 14.41
C GLY A 94 -12.18 -23.32 15.00
N VAL A 95 -11.32 -24.16 14.41
CA VAL A 95 -9.93 -24.32 14.83
C VAL A 95 -9.03 -23.33 14.09
N VAL A 96 -8.37 -22.45 14.86
CA VAL A 96 -7.43 -21.46 14.34
C VAL A 96 -6.01 -22.02 14.35
N SER A 97 -5.34 -22.01 13.20
CA SER A 97 -4.02 -22.62 13.02
C SER A 97 -3.08 -21.67 12.26
N PRO A 98 -2.08 -21.07 12.94
CA PRO A 98 -1.08 -20.26 12.27
C PRO A 98 -0.13 -21.11 11.42
N ARG A 99 0.29 -20.56 10.27
CA ARG A 99 1.25 -21.14 9.34
C ARG A 99 2.45 -20.22 9.21
N TYR A 100 3.65 -20.83 9.20
CA TYR A 100 4.92 -20.11 9.15
C TYR A 100 5.75 -20.50 7.92
N GLU A 101 5.07 -20.86 6.83
CA GLU A 101 5.70 -21.20 5.56
C GLU A 101 5.91 -19.93 4.73
N GLY A 102 7.18 -19.55 4.53
CA GLY A 102 7.53 -18.33 3.82
C GLY A 102 7.47 -17.07 4.69
N LEU A 103 7.92 -15.96 4.10
CA LEU A 103 7.94 -14.62 4.71
C LEU A 103 6.97 -13.65 4.02
N THR A 104 6.09 -14.13 3.14
CA THR A 104 5.11 -13.28 2.46
C THR A 104 4.28 -12.48 3.46
N GLY A 105 4.06 -11.20 3.19
CA GLY A 105 3.20 -10.37 4.01
C GLY A 105 3.92 -9.41 4.94
N LEU A 106 5.07 -8.99 4.56
CA LEU A 106 5.92 -8.12 5.38
C LEU A 106 5.42 -6.66 5.45
N SER A 107 4.49 -6.25 4.57
CA SER A 107 3.94 -4.90 4.50
C SER A 107 2.85 -4.63 5.54
N PHE A 108 3.15 -4.76 6.82
CA PHE A 108 2.12 -4.60 7.86
C PHE A 108 2.40 -3.50 8.88
N ALA A 109 3.64 -3.07 9.03
CA ALA A 109 4.07 -2.27 10.17
C ALA A 109 3.41 -0.87 10.21
N GLU A 110 3.42 -0.15 9.08
CA GLU A 110 2.82 1.20 8.99
C GLU A 110 1.30 1.16 9.12
N GLU A 111 0.64 0.19 8.48
CA GLU A 111 -0.82 0.01 8.55
C GLU A 111 -1.26 -0.35 9.97
N ALA A 112 -0.52 -1.23 10.62
CA ALA A 112 -0.77 -1.60 12.01
C ALA A 112 -0.62 -0.38 12.95
N LEU A 113 0.40 0.46 12.75
CA LEU A 113 0.54 1.70 13.50
C LEU A 113 -0.60 2.69 13.21
N GLY A 114 -1.10 2.73 11.97
CA GLY A 114 -2.25 3.54 11.57
C GLY A 114 -3.50 3.26 12.41
N LEU A 115 -3.74 2.00 12.79
CA LEU A 115 -4.87 1.64 13.67
C LEU A 115 -4.75 2.26 15.07
N TYR A 116 -3.54 2.37 15.62
CA TYR A 116 -3.32 3.06 16.90
C TYR A 116 -3.77 4.52 16.84
N TYR A 117 -3.50 5.23 15.73
CA TYR A 117 -3.99 6.59 15.53
C TYR A 117 -5.51 6.66 15.46
N LEU A 118 -6.15 5.70 14.79
CA LEU A 118 -7.61 5.59 14.72
C LEU A 118 -8.26 5.26 16.06
N SER A 119 -7.55 4.65 17.00
CA SER A 119 -7.98 4.53 18.40
C SER A 119 -7.93 5.86 19.17
N ARG A 120 -7.61 6.97 18.52
CA ARG A 120 -7.30 8.27 19.16
C ARG A 120 -6.08 8.18 20.08
N LYS A 121 -5.12 7.32 19.74
CA LYS A 121 -3.88 7.05 20.51
C LYS A 121 -4.16 6.56 21.94
N LYS A 122 -5.26 5.80 22.14
CA LYS A 122 -5.70 5.37 23.47
C LYS A 122 -5.44 3.89 23.76
N ASP A 123 -5.21 3.06 22.75
CA ASP A 123 -4.94 1.62 22.92
C ASP A 123 -3.43 1.39 23.14
N HIS A 124 -2.95 1.74 24.32
CA HIS A 124 -1.53 1.60 24.65
C HIS A 124 -1.10 0.12 24.73
N GLU A 125 -1.98 -0.80 25.12
CA GLU A 125 -1.69 -2.23 25.13
C GLU A 125 -1.43 -2.76 23.72
N TYR A 126 -2.20 -2.29 22.74
CA TYR A 126 -1.95 -2.60 21.34
C TYR A 126 -0.61 -2.04 20.85
N LEU A 127 -0.27 -0.81 21.23
CA LEU A 127 0.99 -0.19 20.84
C LEU A 127 2.21 -0.96 21.38
N GLU A 128 2.14 -1.41 22.64
CA GLU A 128 3.19 -2.23 23.25
C GLU A 128 3.28 -3.62 22.59
N LEU A 129 2.15 -4.25 22.29
CA LEU A 129 2.13 -5.53 21.58
C LEU A 129 2.75 -5.38 20.18
N LEU A 130 2.37 -4.34 19.43
CA LEU A 130 2.93 -4.05 18.11
C LEU A 130 4.44 -3.84 18.19
N LEU A 131 4.91 -2.99 19.13
CA LEU A 131 6.33 -2.73 19.33
C LEU A 131 7.11 -4.02 19.62
N SER A 132 6.61 -4.83 20.57
CA SER A 132 7.26 -6.09 20.94
C SER A 132 7.36 -7.05 19.76
N CYS A 133 6.29 -7.16 18.96
CA CYS A 133 6.28 -8.01 17.77
C CYS A 133 7.24 -7.52 16.68
N LEU A 134 7.31 -6.20 16.44
CA LEU A 134 8.21 -5.64 15.44
C LEU A 134 9.68 -5.81 15.85
N LEU A 135 10.02 -5.59 17.13
CA LEU A 135 11.36 -5.84 17.66
C LEU A 135 11.77 -7.32 17.53
N GLY A 136 10.86 -8.23 17.86
CA GLY A 136 11.09 -9.66 17.71
C GLY A 136 11.24 -10.08 16.26
N PHE A 137 10.44 -9.52 15.36
CA PHE A 137 10.47 -9.87 13.95
C PHE A 137 11.74 -9.35 13.25
N ASP A 138 12.15 -8.12 13.53
CA ASP A 138 13.44 -7.59 13.10
C ASP A 138 14.60 -8.47 13.55
N ALA A 139 14.63 -8.84 14.84
CA ALA A 139 15.67 -9.74 15.38
C ALA A 139 15.66 -11.11 14.69
N TYR A 140 14.47 -11.65 14.37
CA TYR A 140 14.32 -12.90 13.63
C TYR A 140 14.90 -12.78 12.22
N LEU A 141 14.58 -11.68 11.48
CA LEU A 141 15.08 -11.48 10.12
C LEU A 141 16.61 -11.48 10.11
N TRP A 142 17.27 -10.68 10.92
CA TRP A 142 18.73 -10.59 10.95
C TRP A 142 19.40 -11.86 11.49
N ALA A 143 18.76 -12.63 12.36
CA ALA A 143 19.32 -13.88 12.87
C ALA A 143 19.15 -15.07 11.92
N ARG A 144 18.16 -15.02 10.98
CA ARG A 144 17.78 -16.17 10.16
C ARG A 144 17.87 -15.93 8.66
N HIS A 145 17.99 -14.67 8.25
CA HIS A 145 17.98 -14.25 6.85
C HIS A 145 19.22 -13.42 6.46
N ASP A 146 20.28 -13.41 7.27
CA ASP A 146 21.62 -12.94 6.95
C ASP A 146 22.62 -14.02 7.37
N LEU A 147 22.63 -15.18 6.66
CA LEU A 147 23.43 -16.33 7.07
C LEU A 147 24.88 -16.24 6.61
N ASN A 148 25.17 -15.42 5.61
CA ASN A 148 26.52 -15.16 5.14
C ASN A 148 27.19 -13.96 5.84
N PHE A 149 26.45 -13.26 6.75
CA PHE A 149 26.90 -12.13 7.56
C PHE A 149 27.44 -10.95 6.74
N ASN A 150 26.85 -10.70 5.56
CA ASN A 150 27.23 -9.57 4.72
C ASN A 150 26.31 -8.34 4.89
N ASN A 151 25.40 -8.37 5.85
CA ASN A 151 24.37 -7.36 6.14
C ASN A 151 23.35 -7.19 5.01
N CYS A 152 23.10 -8.22 4.21
CA CYS A 152 22.04 -8.26 3.23
C CYS A 152 21.10 -9.43 3.57
N LEU A 153 19.81 -9.15 3.64
CA LEU A 153 18.82 -10.17 3.98
C LEU A 153 18.54 -11.08 2.78
N GLU A 154 18.52 -12.39 3.06
CA GLU A 154 18.36 -13.45 2.07
C GLU A 154 16.97 -14.10 2.16
N ILE A 155 16.41 -14.46 1.01
CA ILE A 155 15.26 -15.37 0.91
C ILE A 155 15.73 -16.75 0.48
N PHE A 156 15.03 -17.79 0.95
CA PHE A 156 15.41 -19.19 0.71
C PHE A 156 14.46 -19.92 -0.23
N SER A 157 13.34 -19.28 -0.56
CA SER A 157 12.34 -19.82 -1.49
C SER A 157 11.48 -18.70 -2.07
N GLU A 158 10.78 -18.97 -3.14
CA GLU A 158 9.78 -18.06 -3.73
C GLU A 158 8.68 -17.67 -2.73
N LYS A 159 8.40 -18.51 -1.74
CA LYS A 159 7.40 -18.21 -0.70
C LYS A 159 7.84 -17.11 0.27
N ASP A 160 9.11 -16.73 0.23
CA ASP A 160 9.64 -15.63 1.03
C ASP A 160 9.53 -14.28 0.33
N ALA A 161 9.25 -14.29 -0.98
CA ALA A 161 9.11 -13.07 -1.79
C ALA A 161 7.67 -12.57 -1.81
N GLU A 162 7.51 -11.25 -1.84
CA GLU A 162 6.20 -10.58 -1.85
C GLU A 162 5.39 -10.83 -3.13
N GLU A 163 6.06 -10.80 -4.28
CA GLU A 163 5.45 -10.94 -5.62
C GLU A 163 5.90 -12.23 -6.33
N GLY A 164 6.45 -13.21 -5.59
CA GLY A 164 7.36 -14.17 -6.19
C GLY A 164 6.85 -15.58 -6.40
N THR A 165 5.77 -16.02 -5.79
CA THR A 165 5.36 -17.43 -5.91
C THR A 165 4.94 -17.79 -7.34
N GLY A 166 5.74 -18.62 -8.01
CA GLY A 166 5.55 -19.00 -9.41
C GLY A 166 6.13 -18.03 -10.43
N SER A 167 6.93 -17.05 -10.00
CA SER A 167 7.56 -16.08 -10.89
C SER A 167 8.81 -16.64 -11.55
N SER A 168 8.99 -16.37 -12.84
CA SER A 168 10.20 -16.67 -13.59
C SER A 168 11.44 -15.88 -13.12
N ARG A 169 11.24 -14.84 -12.28
CA ARG A 169 12.32 -14.10 -11.61
C ARG A 169 13.26 -15.02 -10.82
N TYR A 170 12.73 -16.11 -10.28
CA TYR A 170 13.48 -17.11 -9.51
C TYR A 170 13.60 -18.44 -10.23
N ALA A 171 13.53 -18.44 -11.56
CA ALA A 171 13.73 -19.65 -12.36
C ALA A 171 15.13 -20.24 -12.11
N THR A 172 15.24 -21.54 -12.36
CA THR A 172 16.55 -22.22 -12.28
C THR A 172 17.57 -21.58 -13.22
N LEU A 173 18.78 -21.48 -12.71
CA LEU A 173 19.93 -20.91 -13.44
C LEU A 173 20.65 -22.01 -14.19
N SER A 174 20.97 -21.80 -15.46
CA SER A 174 21.86 -22.70 -16.19
C SER A 174 23.32 -22.33 -15.91
N VAL A 175 24.05 -23.19 -15.24
CA VAL A 175 25.48 -23.00 -14.94
C VAL A 175 26.29 -24.11 -15.59
N GLU A 176 27.50 -23.76 -16.07
CA GLU A 176 28.42 -24.75 -16.62
C GLU A 176 29.13 -25.50 -15.48
N HIS A 177 29.05 -26.82 -15.51
CA HIS A 177 29.76 -27.67 -14.57
C HIS A 177 30.50 -28.77 -15.33
N HIS A 178 31.83 -28.74 -15.29
CA HIS A 178 32.72 -29.65 -16.04
C HIS A 178 32.42 -29.71 -17.55
N GLY A 179 32.04 -28.56 -18.17
CA GLY A 179 31.75 -28.46 -19.60
C GLY A 179 30.32 -28.86 -19.99
N GLU A 180 29.46 -29.15 -19.03
CA GLU A 180 28.04 -29.48 -19.27
C GLU A 180 27.11 -28.47 -18.56
N PRO A 181 26.02 -28.00 -19.20
CA PRO A 181 25.06 -27.14 -18.57
C PRO A 181 24.30 -27.92 -17.48
N ARG A 182 24.17 -27.30 -16.29
CA ARG A 182 23.43 -27.85 -15.16
C ARG A 182 22.43 -26.81 -14.66
N GLU A 183 21.20 -27.23 -14.46
CA GLU A 183 20.16 -26.41 -13.82
C GLU A 183 20.35 -26.41 -12.31
N VAL A 184 20.40 -25.21 -11.72
CA VAL A 184 20.56 -25.01 -10.27
C VAL A 184 19.55 -23.97 -9.76
N SER A 185 19.16 -24.09 -8.51
CA SER A 185 18.33 -23.08 -7.84
C SER A 185 19.10 -21.77 -7.64
N PRO A 186 18.50 -20.60 -7.79
CA PRO A 186 19.14 -19.32 -7.48
C PRO A 186 19.31 -19.09 -5.96
N PHE A 187 18.56 -19.82 -5.13
CA PHE A 187 18.51 -19.59 -3.68
C PHE A 187 19.75 -20.12 -2.95
N PRO A 188 20.15 -19.47 -1.82
CA PRO A 188 19.56 -18.25 -1.26
C PRO A 188 19.77 -17.04 -2.16
N VAL A 189 18.82 -16.10 -2.10
CA VAL A 189 18.81 -14.89 -2.90
C VAL A 189 18.82 -13.67 -1.97
N GLU A 190 19.78 -12.80 -2.10
CA GLU A 190 19.82 -11.50 -1.42
C GLU A 190 18.72 -10.61 -2.00
N SER A 191 17.75 -10.24 -1.15
CA SER A 191 16.49 -9.66 -1.60
C SER A 191 16.36 -8.19 -1.23
N PHE A 192 16.26 -7.32 -2.24
CA PHE A 192 15.98 -5.91 -2.00
C PHE A 192 14.57 -5.67 -1.43
N GLU A 193 13.59 -6.54 -1.73
CA GLU A 193 12.24 -6.43 -1.16
C GLU A 193 12.27 -6.68 0.36
N LEU A 194 13.02 -7.69 0.80
CA LEU A 194 13.15 -8.00 2.22
C LEU A 194 13.93 -6.91 2.96
N MET A 195 15.00 -6.38 2.36
CA MET A 195 15.74 -5.22 2.89
C MET A 195 14.85 -3.99 3.01
N ALA A 196 14.05 -3.69 1.98
CA ALA A 196 13.13 -2.56 1.98
C ALA A 196 12.05 -2.69 3.07
N CYS A 197 11.55 -3.91 3.28
CA CYS A 197 10.62 -4.21 4.36
C CYS A 197 11.23 -3.88 5.73
N ASP A 198 12.48 -4.31 5.98
CA ASP A 198 13.15 -4.03 7.24
C ASP A 198 13.34 -2.53 7.48
N VAL A 199 13.60 -1.75 6.43
CA VAL A 199 13.60 -0.28 6.50
C VAL A 199 12.26 0.25 7.05
N SER A 200 11.12 -0.25 6.55
CA SER A 200 9.79 0.15 7.03
C SER A 200 9.54 -0.26 8.47
N ILE A 201 9.97 -1.47 8.86
CA ILE A 201 9.89 -1.95 10.25
C ILE A 201 10.68 -1.03 11.17
N CYS A 202 11.93 -0.72 10.84
CA CYS A 202 12.79 0.16 11.62
C CYS A 202 12.20 1.58 11.76
N HIS A 203 11.65 2.15 10.67
CA HIS A 203 10.96 3.43 10.72
C HIS A 203 9.74 3.41 11.63
N THR A 204 8.96 2.33 11.59
CA THR A 204 7.77 2.18 12.44
C THR A 204 8.16 2.05 13.91
N ILE A 205 9.19 1.28 14.23
CA ILE A 205 9.72 1.16 15.61
C ILE A 205 10.21 2.53 16.11
N ALA A 206 10.98 3.25 15.29
CA ALA A 206 11.45 4.60 15.63
C ALA A 206 10.27 5.55 15.92
N HIS A 207 9.22 5.48 15.11
CA HIS A 207 8.02 6.27 15.31
C HIS A 207 7.29 5.91 16.61
N ILE A 208 7.17 4.62 16.93
CA ILE A 208 6.55 4.17 18.20
C ILE A 208 7.36 4.67 19.41
N TYR A 209 8.69 4.60 19.39
CA TYR A 209 9.51 5.16 20.47
C TYR A 209 9.35 6.66 20.59
N SER A 210 9.24 7.37 19.47
CA SER A 210 8.94 8.82 19.48
C SER A 210 7.59 9.12 20.14
N LEU A 211 6.54 8.33 19.86
CA LEU A 211 5.22 8.44 20.51
C LEU A 211 5.27 8.17 22.01
N LYS A 212 6.18 7.30 22.44
CA LYS A 212 6.42 6.98 23.87
C LYS A 212 7.31 8.02 24.57
N GLY A 213 7.88 8.97 23.85
CA GLY A 213 8.81 9.98 24.38
C GLY A 213 10.23 9.49 24.60
N ASP A 214 10.59 8.30 24.12
CA ASP A 214 11.94 7.74 24.16
C ASP A 214 12.73 8.19 22.93
N ALA A 215 13.32 9.38 23.03
CA ALA A 215 14.04 9.99 21.90
C ALA A 215 15.37 9.27 21.58
N GLU A 216 15.98 8.59 22.55
CA GLU A 216 17.23 7.86 22.35
C GLU A 216 16.98 6.61 21.49
N SER A 217 16.06 5.74 21.89
CA SER A 217 15.67 4.57 21.11
C SER A 217 15.07 4.95 19.74
N ALA A 218 14.29 6.04 19.67
CA ALA A 218 13.76 6.54 18.39
C ALA A 218 14.88 6.89 17.41
N LYS A 219 15.94 7.56 17.90
CA LYS A 219 17.12 7.92 17.08
C LYS A 219 17.92 6.68 16.67
N GLU A 220 18.11 5.73 17.57
CA GLU A 220 18.84 4.48 17.28
C GLU A 220 18.17 3.72 16.13
N TRP A 221 16.87 3.51 16.21
CA TRP A 221 16.10 2.79 15.18
C TRP A 221 16.00 3.57 13.85
N ALA A 222 15.92 4.91 13.90
CA ALA A 222 15.99 5.73 12.70
C ALA A 222 17.36 5.60 12.00
N MET A 223 18.46 5.54 12.78
CA MET A 223 19.79 5.31 12.23
C MET A 223 19.95 3.91 11.67
N LYS A 224 19.35 2.87 12.29
CA LYS A 224 19.32 1.52 11.72
C LYS A 224 18.63 1.51 10.36
N ALA A 225 17.47 2.14 10.22
CA ALA A 225 16.78 2.28 8.94
C ALA A 225 17.64 2.95 7.86
N ILE A 226 18.36 4.03 8.20
CA ILE A 226 19.28 4.71 7.30
C ILE A 226 20.43 3.79 6.86
N ASN A 227 21.00 3.02 7.78
CA ASN A 227 22.10 2.10 7.49
C ASN A 227 21.65 0.94 6.60
N VAL A 228 20.50 0.33 6.87
CA VAL A 228 19.92 -0.74 6.05
C VAL A 228 19.64 -0.24 4.63
N LYS A 229 19.02 0.93 4.50
CA LYS A 229 18.75 1.57 3.21
C LYS A 229 20.04 1.86 2.44
N ALA A 230 21.05 2.42 3.10
CA ALA A 230 22.34 2.73 2.47
C ALA A 230 23.05 1.46 1.99
N HIS A 231 23.01 0.38 2.79
CA HIS A 231 23.60 -0.89 2.41
C HIS A 231 22.85 -1.54 1.23
N MET A 232 21.51 -1.56 1.29
CA MET A 232 20.67 -2.03 0.19
C MET A 232 20.99 -1.30 -1.12
N LYS A 233 21.13 0.04 -1.08
CA LYS A 233 21.51 0.83 -2.25
C LYS A 233 22.89 0.46 -2.76
N ALA A 234 23.88 0.38 -1.89
CA ALA A 234 25.25 0.06 -2.29
C ALA A 234 25.41 -1.34 -2.88
N HIS A 235 24.55 -2.29 -2.50
CA HIS A 235 24.69 -3.70 -2.83
C HIS A 235 23.74 -4.18 -3.92
N LEU A 236 22.51 -3.65 -3.97
CA LEU A 236 21.42 -4.16 -4.81
C LEU A 236 20.88 -3.15 -5.84
N TRP A 237 21.42 -1.92 -5.92
CA TRP A 237 21.04 -0.92 -6.90
C TRP A 237 21.93 -0.95 -8.12
N SER A 238 21.33 -1.00 -9.31
CA SER A 238 22.03 -0.80 -10.59
C SER A 238 21.92 0.66 -10.99
N GLU A 239 23.04 1.38 -11.01
CA GLU A 239 23.08 2.78 -11.49
C GLU A 239 22.78 2.87 -13.00
N GLU A 240 23.15 1.85 -13.79
CA GLU A 240 22.90 1.78 -15.23
C GLU A 240 21.41 1.67 -15.52
N ASP A 241 20.71 0.79 -14.79
CA ASP A 241 19.29 0.53 -14.98
C ASP A 241 18.42 1.51 -14.20
N GLY A 242 18.93 2.13 -13.13
CA GLY A 242 18.16 2.96 -12.24
C GLY A 242 17.06 2.15 -11.52
N ALA A 243 17.38 0.92 -11.10
CA ALA A 243 16.48 -0.01 -10.45
C ALA A 243 17.22 -0.95 -9.49
N TYR A 244 16.48 -1.52 -8.53
CA TYR A 244 16.98 -2.60 -7.67
C TYR A 244 16.81 -3.94 -8.35
N PHE A 245 17.80 -4.82 -8.13
CA PHE A 245 17.79 -6.23 -8.51
C PHE A 245 18.27 -7.09 -7.34
N ASP A 246 17.80 -8.32 -7.28
CA ASP A 246 18.29 -9.31 -6.36
C ASP A 246 19.62 -9.91 -6.82
N ARG A 247 20.35 -10.57 -5.90
CA ARG A 247 21.55 -11.35 -6.23
C ARG A 247 21.37 -12.81 -5.80
N ASP A 248 21.84 -13.71 -6.65
CA ASP A 248 21.82 -15.12 -6.36
C ASP A 248 22.95 -15.50 -5.35
N TYR A 249 23.00 -16.77 -4.93
CA TYR A 249 23.98 -17.30 -3.99
C TYR A 249 25.45 -17.14 -4.46
N ARG A 250 25.70 -16.80 -5.71
CA ARG A 250 27.05 -16.53 -6.26
C ARG A 250 27.39 -15.04 -6.24
N GLY A 251 26.44 -14.19 -5.86
CA GLY A 251 26.54 -12.74 -5.93
C GLY A 251 26.27 -12.16 -7.32
N GLU A 252 25.75 -12.96 -8.27
CA GLU A 252 25.39 -12.51 -9.59
C GLU A 252 23.99 -11.89 -9.60
N TRP A 253 23.77 -10.89 -10.45
CA TRP A 253 22.47 -10.24 -10.58
C TRP A 253 21.41 -11.18 -11.15
N LEU A 254 20.23 -11.18 -10.50
CA LEU A 254 19.01 -11.65 -11.12
C LEU A 254 18.39 -10.50 -11.90
N ASP A 255 18.70 -10.42 -13.19
CA ASP A 255 18.46 -9.28 -14.08
C ASP A 255 16.98 -9.09 -14.51
N THR A 256 16.03 -9.52 -13.70
CA THR A 256 14.59 -9.35 -13.96
C THR A 256 14.09 -8.04 -13.41
N LEU A 257 13.62 -7.14 -14.27
CA LEU A 257 13.01 -5.88 -13.87
C LEU A 257 11.59 -6.11 -13.37
N SER A 258 11.46 -6.26 -12.06
CA SER A 258 10.20 -6.55 -11.39
C SER A 258 9.53 -5.31 -10.80
N ILE A 259 8.21 -5.40 -10.58
CA ILE A 259 7.41 -4.40 -9.86
C ILE A 259 7.80 -4.29 -8.38
N GLY A 260 8.64 -5.18 -7.87
CA GLY A 260 9.25 -5.08 -6.54
C GLY A 260 9.92 -3.74 -6.25
N ASN A 261 10.40 -3.03 -7.27
CA ASN A 261 10.89 -1.66 -7.15
C ASN A 261 9.82 -0.69 -6.63
N LEU A 262 8.55 -0.89 -6.98
CA LEU A 262 7.43 -0.16 -6.41
C LEU A 262 7.24 -0.50 -4.91
N LEU A 263 7.52 -1.75 -4.50
CA LEU A 263 7.52 -2.12 -3.09
C LEU A 263 8.60 -1.38 -2.30
N ALA A 264 9.80 -1.23 -2.85
CA ALA A 264 10.85 -0.44 -2.22
C ALA A 264 10.43 1.02 -2.03
N MET A 265 9.65 1.59 -2.97
CA MET A 265 9.02 2.90 -2.81
C MET A 265 7.94 2.85 -1.70
N TYR A 266 7.06 1.87 -1.72
CA TYR A 266 6.00 1.72 -0.72
C TYR A 266 6.56 1.67 0.71
N TYR A 267 7.64 0.94 0.93
CA TYR A 267 8.35 0.85 2.20
C TYR A 267 9.18 2.09 2.57
N GLY A 268 9.34 3.06 1.66
CA GLY A 268 10.15 4.26 1.90
C GLY A 268 11.67 4.01 1.84
N ALA A 269 12.06 2.92 1.20
CA ALA A 269 13.45 2.46 1.14
C ALA A 269 14.25 3.03 -0.04
N VAL A 270 13.69 3.94 -0.84
CA VAL A 270 14.40 4.64 -1.92
C VAL A 270 14.55 6.13 -1.63
N ASP A 271 15.50 6.79 -2.25
CA ASP A 271 15.60 8.25 -2.24
C ASP A 271 14.63 8.86 -3.25
N LYS A 272 14.23 10.12 -3.04
CA LYS A 272 13.27 10.77 -3.93
C LYS A 272 13.74 10.79 -5.38
N GLU A 273 15.02 11.10 -5.62
CA GLU A 273 15.61 11.14 -6.96
C GLU A 273 15.56 9.76 -7.65
N MET A 274 15.83 8.68 -6.89
CA MET A 274 15.73 7.30 -7.39
C MET A 274 14.27 6.95 -7.74
N ALA A 275 13.32 7.33 -6.89
CA ALA A 275 11.91 7.10 -7.13
C ALA A 275 11.40 7.87 -8.35
N ASP A 276 11.75 9.16 -8.48
CA ASP A 276 11.39 9.99 -9.63
C ASP A 276 11.98 9.42 -10.93
N GLY A 277 13.26 9.01 -10.91
CA GLY A 277 13.93 8.39 -12.07
C GLY A 277 13.29 7.06 -12.47
N PHE A 278 12.92 6.22 -11.50
CA PHE A 278 12.22 4.95 -11.77
C PHE A 278 10.82 5.20 -12.37
N VAL A 279 10.08 6.16 -11.85
CA VAL A 279 8.77 6.55 -12.37
C VAL A 279 8.88 7.04 -13.81
N GLU A 280 9.80 7.97 -14.09
CA GLU A 280 10.01 8.54 -15.42
C GLU A 280 10.43 7.47 -16.42
N ARG A 281 11.38 6.63 -16.04
CA ARG A 281 11.97 5.63 -16.96
C ARG A 281 11.04 4.44 -17.23
N TYR A 282 10.26 3.98 -16.23
CA TYR A 282 9.59 2.69 -16.33
C TYR A 282 8.07 2.72 -16.16
N LEU A 283 7.51 3.61 -15.31
CA LEU A 283 6.08 3.51 -15.02
C LEU A 283 5.20 4.08 -16.13
N TYR A 284 5.71 5.05 -16.89
CA TYR A 284 5.03 5.56 -18.09
C TYR A 284 5.42 4.82 -19.37
N ALA A 285 6.56 4.14 -19.36
CA ALA A 285 7.09 3.48 -20.55
C ALA A 285 6.26 2.24 -20.90
N ARG A 286 5.91 2.12 -22.20
CA ARG A 286 5.18 0.95 -22.72
C ARG A 286 5.98 -0.35 -22.62
N ASP A 287 7.30 -0.25 -22.65
CA ASP A 287 8.23 -1.38 -22.48
C ASP A 287 8.50 -1.69 -21.00
N GLY A 288 8.15 -0.77 -20.11
CA GLY A 288 8.19 -0.93 -18.66
C GLY A 288 6.87 -1.45 -18.11
N PHE A 289 6.29 -0.69 -17.17
CA PHE A 289 5.06 -1.05 -16.47
C PHE A 289 3.83 -0.25 -16.95
N GLY A 290 3.96 0.61 -17.99
CA GLY A 290 2.91 1.48 -18.54
C GLY A 290 2.02 0.77 -19.57
N THR A 291 1.60 -0.47 -19.33
CA THR A 291 0.64 -1.22 -20.17
C THR A 291 -0.76 -0.61 -20.12
N SER A 292 -1.68 -1.07 -20.98
CA SER A 292 -3.07 -0.56 -21.00
C SER A 292 -3.75 -0.71 -19.64
N MET A 293 -3.62 -1.91 -19.03
CA MET A 293 -3.87 -2.13 -17.62
C MET A 293 -2.50 -2.13 -16.91
N PRO A 294 -2.12 -1.04 -16.19
CA PRO A 294 -0.74 -0.80 -15.79
C PRO A 294 -0.28 -1.67 -14.63
N LEU A 295 1.02 -1.63 -14.40
CA LEU A 295 1.74 -2.30 -13.31
C LEU A 295 1.74 -3.83 -13.42
N PRO A 296 2.13 -4.42 -14.59
CA PRO A 296 2.43 -5.85 -14.64
C PRO A 296 3.55 -6.20 -13.64
N THR A 297 3.60 -7.43 -13.17
CA THR A 297 4.58 -7.86 -12.15
C THR A 297 6.03 -7.87 -12.67
N ILE A 298 6.22 -8.07 -13.95
CA ILE A 298 7.50 -7.93 -14.65
C ILE A 298 7.34 -6.92 -15.78
N ALA A 299 8.35 -6.08 -16.03
CA ALA A 299 8.33 -5.10 -17.08
C ALA A 299 8.14 -5.76 -18.46
N ARG A 300 7.31 -5.16 -19.32
CA ARG A 300 6.96 -5.74 -20.62
C ARG A 300 8.15 -6.04 -21.50
N GLY A 301 9.18 -5.20 -21.45
CA GLY A 301 10.41 -5.38 -22.26
C GLY A 301 11.39 -6.40 -21.70
N ASP A 302 11.14 -6.91 -20.49
CA ASP A 302 11.98 -7.93 -19.86
C ASP A 302 11.81 -9.29 -20.54
N ARG A 303 12.89 -10.05 -20.65
CA ARG A 303 12.88 -11.40 -21.26
C ARG A 303 12.02 -12.41 -20.51
N HIS A 304 11.77 -12.17 -19.21
CA HIS A 304 10.95 -13.02 -18.35
C HIS A 304 9.48 -12.61 -18.35
N PHE A 305 9.12 -11.53 -19.04
CA PHE A 305 7.72 -11.15 -19.17
C PHE A 305 6.92 -12.26 -19.84
N ASN A 306 5.92 -12.77 -19.14
CA ASN A 306 5.03 -13.80 -19.65
C ASN A 306 3.58 -13.50 -19.22
N ASN A 307 2.72 -13.32 -20.21
CA ASN A 307 1.30 -13.04 -20.00
C ASN A 307 0.42 -14.31 -20.10
N ASP A 308 1.03 -15.49 -20.02
CA ASP A 308 0.29 -16.76 -20.00
C ASP A 308 -0.51 -16.90 -18.70
N ASP A 309 -1.81 -17.23 -18.81
CA ASP A 309 -2.70 -17.36 -17.66
C ASP A 309 -2.32 -18.53 -16.74
N GLU A 310 -1.77 -19.62 -17.31
CA GLU A 310 -1.33 -20.78 -16.52
C GLU A 310 -0.12 -20.50 -15.65
N LYS A 311 0.76 -19.56 -16.05
CA LYS A 311 1.96 -19.14 -15.29
C LYS A 311 1.78 -17.87 -14.46
N GLY A 312 0.70 -17.21 -14.61
CA GLY A 312 -0.03 -16.22 -13.80
C GLY A 312 0.70 -15.03 -13.16
N PHE A 313 2.02 -15.07 -12.94
CA PHE A 313 2.69 -14.09 -12.10
C PHE A 313 3.77 -13.26 -12.80
N ASP A 314 4.08 -13.54 -14.06
CA ASP A 314 5.23 -12.91 -14.74
C ASP A 314 4.88 -11.71 -15.63
N GLY A 315 3.63 -11.28 -15.67
CA GLY A 315 3.25 -10.18 -16.54
C GLY A 315 1.85 -9.64 -16.30
N GLN A 316 1.16 -10.06 -15.25
CA GLN A 316 -0.22 -9.65 -14.98
C GLN A 316 -0.28 -8.66 -13.81
N PRO A 317 -0.93 -7.48 -14.00
CA PRO A 317 -1.23 -6.57 -12.90
C PRO A 317 -2.11 -7.25 -11.85
N ARG A 318 -1.85 -7.00 -10.57
CA ARG A 318 -2.53 -7.64 -9.43
C ARG A 318 -3.21 -6.63 -8.51
N GLY A 319 -4.31 -7.02 -7.86
CA GLY A 319 -4.99 -6.18 -6.88
C GLY A 319 -4.09 -5.74 -5.73
N THR A 320 -3.20 -6.60 -5.24
CA THR A 320 -2.21 -6.28 -4.21
C THR A 320 -1.24 -5.20 -4.66
N THR A 321 -0.76 -5.26 -5.90
CA THR A 321 0.14 -4.26 -6.48
C THR A 321 -0.51 -2.89 -6.53
N TYR A 322 -1.81 -2.81 -6.87
CA TYR A 322 -2.55 -1.53 -6.84
C TYR A 322 -2.68 -0.94 -5.44
N CYS A 323 -2.94 -1.77 -4.42
CA CYS A 323 -2.97 -1.28 -3.03
C CYS A 323 -1.63 -0.63 -2.63
N ARG A 324 -0.52 -1.24 -3.00
CA ARG A 324 0.83 -0.75 -2.70
C ARG A 324 1.21 0.46 -3.53
N ALA A 325 0.84 0.48 -4.81
CA ALA A 325 1.05 1.61 -5.71
C ALA A 325 0.43 2.91 -5.16
N ILE A 326 -0.77 2.82 -4.60
CA ILE A 326 -1.44 3.95 -3.95
C ILE A 326 -0.55 4.56 -2.86
N GLY A 327 -0.02 3.74 -1.96
CA GLY A 327 0.85 4.19 -0.87
C GLY A 327 2.21 4.70 -1.38
N ALA A 328 2.82 4.00 -2.34
CA ALA A 328 4.09 4.38 -2.94
C ALA A 328 4.01 5.75 -3.62
N PHE A 329 2.99 5.97 -4.45
CA PHE A 329 2.83 7.23 -5.17
C PHE A 329 2.53 8.41 -4.24
N GLU A 330 1.74 8.22 -3.19
CA GLU A 330 1.52 9.25 -2.18
C GLU A 330 2.80 9.60 -1.42
N LYS A 331 3.57 8.59 -1.02
CA LYS A 331 4.82 8.77 -0.26
C LYS A 331 5.86 9.60 -1.03
N TYR A 332 5.91 9.46 -2.36
CA TYR A 332 6.87 10.16 -3.21
C TYR A 332 6.28 11.36 -3.99
N GLY A 333 5.04 11.74 -3.70
CA GLY A 333 4.41 12.91 -4.30
C GLY A 333 4.02 12.72 -5.77
N GLN A 334 3.85 11.47 -6.23
CA GLN A 334 3.43 11.12 -7.59
C GLN A 334 1.90 11.11 -7.72
N PHE A 335 1.27 12.24 -7.38
CA PHE A 335 -0.19 12.31 -7.24
C PHE A 335 -0.93 12.24 -8.58
N SER A 336 -0.39 12.85 -9.64
CA SER A 336 -0.98 12.77 -10.99
C SER A 336 -0.93 11.33 -11.53
N LEU A 337 0.17 10.61 -11.28
CA LEU A 337 0.29 9.20 -11.66
C LEU A 337 -0.72 8.34 -10.87
N LEU A 338 -0.93 8.64 -9.59
CA LEU A 338 -1.97 7.98 -8.78
C LEU A 338 -3.37 8.22 -9.35
N THR A 339 -3.69 9.45 -9.76
CA THR A 339 -4.96 9.78 -10.40
C THR A 339 -5.15 8.98 -11.69
N HIS A 340 -4.14 8.98 -12.56
CA HIS A 340 -4.17 8.21 -13.81
C HIS A 340 -4.33 6.70 -13.61
N LEU A 341 -3.60 6.13 -12.64
CA LEU A 341 -3.75 4.72 -12.24
C LEU A 341 -5.18 4.42 -11.79
N GLY A 342 -5.72 5.30 -10.95
CA GLY A 342 -7.07 5.16 -10.41
C GLY A 342 -8.14 5.22 -11.49
N GLU A 343 -8.04 6.16 -12.43
CA GLU A 343 -8.94 6.25 -13.57
C GLU A 343 -8.94 4.97 -14.41
N LYS A 344 -7.76 4.40 -14.69
CA LYS A 344 -7.64 3.15 -15.44
C LYS A 344 -8.29 1.97 -14.72
N LEU A 345 -7.99 1.80 -13.42
CA LEU A 345 -8.57 0.71 -12.64
C LEU A 345 -10.10 0.84 -12.51
N LEU A 346 -10.59 2.04 -12.16
CA LEU A 346 -12.03 2.27 -12.00
C LEU A 346 -12.79 2.14 -13.33
N SER A 347 -12.21 2.60 -14.45
CA SER A 347 -12.81 2.41 -15.79
C SER A 347 -12.87 0.92 -16.15
N ASN A 348 -11.82 0.16 -15.90
CA ASN A 348 -11.81 -1.29 -16.17
C ASN A 348 -12.88 -2.02 -15.35
N ILE A 349 -12.98 -1.74 -14.04
CA ILE A 349 -14.00 -2.34 -13.18
C ILE A 349 -15.42 -1.91 -13.61
N HIS A 350 -15.59 -0.66 -14.08
CA HIS A 350 -16.86 -0.20 -14.61
C HIS A 350 -17.28 -0.97 -15.87
N GLU A 351 -16.37 -1.16 -16.80
CA GLU A 351 -16.65 -1.78 -18.10
C GLU A 351 -16.87 -3.29 -17.99
N ARG A 352 -16.09 -3.98 -17.15
CA ARG A 352 -16.06 -5.43 -17.07
C ARG A 352 -16.79 -6.01 -15.87
N GLY A 353 -16.93 -5.22 -14.81
CA GLY A 353 -17.50 -5.65 -13.54
C GLY A 353 -16.56 -6.53 -12.70
N GLY A 354 -16.93 -6.74 -11.44
CA GLY A 354 -16.21 -7.62 -10.50
C GLY A 354 -14.91 -7.01 -9.95
N PHE A 355 -14.28 -7.76 -9.05
CA PHE A 355 -13.01 -7.42 -8.41
C PHE A 355 -12.05 -8.61 -8.58
N PRO A 356 -11.43 -8.78 -9.76
CA PRO A 356 -10.60 -9.94 -10.04
C PRO A 356 -9.25 -9.86 -9.31
N GLU A 357 -8.62 -11.01 -9.13
CA GLU A 357 -7.28 -11.10 -8.55
C GLU A 357 -6.21 -10.43 -9.43
N ARG A 358 -6.34 -10.64 -10.74
CA ARG A 358 -5.37 -10.21 -11.75
C ARG A 358 -6.09 -9.69 -13.00
N PHE A 359 -5.34 -8.96 -13.81
CA PHE A 359 -5.81 -8.40 -15.07
C PHE A 359 -4.88 -8.79 -16.22
N GLU A 360 -5.44 -9.01 -17.38
CA GLU A 360 -4.67 -9.08 -18.62
C GLU A 360 -4.08 -7.68 -18.91
N PRO A 361 -2.75 -7.53 -19.10
CA PRO A 361 -2.10 -6.20 -19.12
C PRO A 361 -2.46 -5.35 -20.35
N PHE A 362 -2.94 -5.94 -21.45
CA PHE A 362 -3.23 -5.22 -22.69
C PHE A 362 -4.72 -4.98 -22.91
N THR A 363 -5.56 -5.92 -22.53
CA THR A 363 -7.02 -5.88 -22.72
C THR A 363 -7.77 -5.52 -21.44
N GLY A 364 -7.13 -5.67 -20.26
CA GLY A 364 -7.78 -5.50 -18.97
C GLY A 364 -8.77 -6.61 -18.62
N GLU A 365 -8.76 -7.76 -19.33
CA GLU A 365 -9.63 -8.86 -19.01
C GLU A 365 -9.37 -9.42 -17.60
N PRO A 366 -10.45 -9.69 -16.83
CA PRO A 366 -10.32 -10.23 -15.49
C PRO A 366 -9.73 -11.64 -15.51
N ARG A 367 -8.83 -11.93 -14.57
CA ARG A 367 -8.18 -13.24 -14.39
C ARG A 367 -8.06 -13.61 -12.91
N GLY A 368 -7.89 -14.89 -12.64
CA GLY A 368 -7.75 -15.42 -11.29
C GLY A 368 -9.08 -15.46 -10.53
N LYS A 369 -9.01 -15.27 -9.21
CA LYS A 369 -10.19 -15.31 -8.33
C LYS A 369 -11.07 -14.08 -8.54
N GLU A 370 -12.39 -14.31 -8.50
CA GLU A 370 -13.40 -13.24 -8.42
C GLU A 370 -13.56 -12.76 -6.96
N ASN A 371 -14.11 -11.55 -6.79
CA ASN A 371 -14.34 -10.94 -5.47
C ASN A 371 -13.10 -10.96 -4.58
N TYR A 372 -11.96 -10.66 -5.19
CA TYR A 372 -10.67 -10.63 -4.52
C TYR A 372 -10.53 -9.37 -3.66
N LEU A 373 -10.32 -9.56 -2.36
CA LEU A 373 -10.30 -8.48 -1.38
C LEU A 373 -9.33 -7.33 -1.74
N PRO A 374 -8.06 -7.55 -2.12
CA PRO A 374 -7.16 -6.44 -2.42
C PRO A 374 -7.64 -5.54 -3.57
N THR A 375 -8.27 -6.09 -4.61
CA THR A 375 -8.82 -5.27 -5.71
C THR A 375 -10.01 -4.43 -5.24
N ALA A 376 -10.88 -4.98 -4.40
CA ALA A 376 -11.97 -4.23 -3.77
C ALA A 376 -11.42 -3.13 -2.84
N VAL A 377 -10.41 -3.44 -2.04
CA VAL A 377 -9.69 -2.46 -1.19
C VAL A 377 -9.09 -1.34 -2.02
N ALA A 378 -8.34 -1.65 -3.09
CA ALA A 378 -7.78 -0.63 -3.99
C ALA A 378 -8.87 0.27 -4.58
N THR A 379 -10.02 -0.30 -4.96
CA THR A 379 -11.17 0.44 -5.48
C THR A 379 -11.73 1.42 -4.45
N ILE A 380 -11.96 0.97 -3.21
CA ILE A 380 -12.41 1.85 -2.11
C ILE A 380 -11.39 2.95 -1.82
N GLU A 381 -10.11 2.59 -1.79
CA GLU A 381 -9.02 3.53 -1.50
C GLU A 381 -8.91 4.62 -2.57
N LEU A 382 -9.06 4.28 -3.85
CA LEU A 382 -9.06 5.25 -4.95
C LEU A 382 -10.29 6.16 -4.91
N ILE A 383 -11.50 5.60 -4.75
CA ILE A 383 -12.73 6.39 -4.63
C ILE A 383 -12.64 7.34 -3.43
N THR A 384 -12.09 6.87 -2.30
CA THR A 384 -11.90 7.73 -1.12
C THR A 384 -10.91 8.87 -1.38
N ARG A 385 -9.84 8.62 -2.15
CA ARG A 385 -8.84 9.63 -2.50
C ARG A 385 -9.36 10.66 -3.50
N PHE A 386 -10.31 10.26 -4.31
CA PHE A 386 -10.88 11.13 -5.34
C PHE A 386 -12.04 11.96 -4.80
N PHE A 387 -12.90 11.38 -3.98
CA PHE A 387 -14.19 11.98 -3.60
C PHE A 387 -14.47 11.91 -2.09
N GLY A 388 -13.51 11.50 -1.29
CA GLY A 388 -13.75 11.19 0.12
C GLY A 388 -12.84 11.91 1.08
N VAL A 389 -12.99 11.55 2.33
CA VAL A 389 -12.17 12.03 3.44
C VAL A 389 -11.65 10.85 4.25
N ARG A 390 -10.36 10.88 4.59
CA ARG A 390 -9.74 9.84 5.39
C ARG A 390 -8.67 10.38 6.33
N PRO A 391 -8.53 9.81 7.53
CA PRO A 391 -7.39 10.09 8.40
C PRO A 391 -6.12 9.39 7.88
N GLN A 392 -4.99 10.03 8.10
CA GLN A 392 -3.66 9.45 7.92
C GLN A 392 -2.77 9.98 9.05
N LEU A 393 -2.50 9.13 10.04
CA LEU A 393 -1.86 9.54 11.28
C LEU A 393 -2.59 10.74 11.91
N ASP A 394 -1.91 11.86 12.14
CA ASP A 394 -2.47 13.10 12.69
C ASP A 394 -3.04 14.06 11.63
N ARG A 395 -3.14 13.62 10.37
CA ARG A 395 -3.66 14.44 9.27
C ARG A 395 -5.00 13.92 8.78
N MET A 396 -5.78 14.82 8.15
CA MET A 396 -7.01 14.51 7.44
C MET A 396 -6.83 14.85 5.96
N LEU A 397 -7.05 13.87 5.09
CA LEU A 397 -6.92 14.01 3.64
C LEU A 397 -8.32 14.08 3.01
N TRP A 398 -8.53 15.08 2.15
CA TRP A 398 -9.79 15.38 1.47
C TRP A 398 -9.57 15.34 -0.03
N GLY A 399 -10.21 14.39 -0.73
CA GLY A 399 -10.09 14.23 -2.18
C GLY A 399 -11.12 15.11 -2.92
N ALA A 400 -10.65 16.03 -3.73
CA ALA A 400 -11.48 16.98 -4.45
C ALA A 400 -11.12 16.95 -5.95
N ILE A 401 -11.27 15.77 -6.60
CA ILE A 401 -10.92 15.63 -8.03
C ILE A 401 -12.04 16.19 -8.93
N GLY A 402 -13.31 15.91 -8.61
CA GLY A 402 -14.45 16.18 -9.49
C GLY A 402 -14.62 15.10 -10.56
N TYR A 403 -15.81 15.01 -11.16
CA TYR A 403 -16.13 13.95 -12.13
C TYR A 403 -17.19 14.44 -13.14
N GLY A 404 -16.75 15.20 -14.14
CA GLY A 404 -17.60 15.64 -15.23
C GLY A 404 -18.68 16.66 -14.87
N ALA A 405 -19.47 17.06 -15.87
CA ALA A 405 -20.61 17.97 -15.70
C ALA A 405 -21.76 17.29 -14.95
N ASP A 406 -22.53 18.05 -14.19
CA ASP A 406 -23.69 17.57 -13.41
C ASP A 406 -23.35 16.46 -12.36
N TYR A 407 -22.07 16.38 -11.99
CA TYR A 407 -21.62 15.43 -10.96
C TYR A 407 -21.91 15.98 -9.56
N PHE A 408 -22.37 15.07 -8.71
CA PHE A 408 -22.49 15.28 -7.27
C PHE A 408 -22.06 14.03 -6.52
N SER A 409 -21.32 14.20 -5.43
CA SER A 409 -21.10 13.15 -4.43
C SER A 409 -21.05 13.71 -3.02
N ASP A 410 -21.41 12.87 -2.07
CA ASP A 410 -21.34 13.12 -0.62
C ASP A 410 -20.65 11.96 0.06
N TYR A 411 -19.50 12.22 0.65
CA TYR A 411 -18.74 11.25 1.46
C TYR A 411 -18.74 11.71 2.89
N ARG A 412 -19.08 10.80 3.80
CA ARG A 412 -19.09 11.08 5.24
C ARG A 412 -18.28 10.01 5.97
N PHE A 413 -17.38 10.46 6.82
CA PHE A 413 -16.63 9.63 7.77
C PHE A 413 -16.93 10.09 9.19
N THR A 414 -17.47 9.18 10.01
CA THR A 414 -17.71 9.40 11.44
C THR A 414 -16.60 8.71 12.24
N TRP A 415 -15.99 9.43 13.17
CA TRP A 415 -14.91 8.96 14.01
C TRP A 415 -15.15 9.36 15.47
N GLY A 416 -15.73 8.44 16.22
CA GLY A 416 -16.23 8.72 17.57
C GLY A 416 -17.40 9.71 17.54
N SER A 417 -17.22 10.88 18.14
CA SER A 417 -18.20 11.98 18.13
C SER A 417 -18.05 12.92 16.94
N ASP A 418 -16.95 12.83 16.20
CA ASP A 418 -16.66 13.75 15.11
C ASP A 418 -17.15 13.21 13.77
N THR A 419 -17.66 14.10 12.95
CA THR A 419 -18.10 13.82 11.58
C THR A 419 -17.36 14.69 10.60
N PHE A 420 -16.70 14.05 9.64
CA PHE A 420 -16.01 14.67 8.51
C PHE A 420 -16.82 14.38 7.25
N ARG A 421 -17.16 15.43 6.50
CA ARG A 421 -17.98 15.29 5.30
C ARG A 421 -17.34 16.05 4.16
N LEU A 422 -17.26 15.44 3.00
CA LEU A 422 -16.86 16.08 1.75
C LEU A 422 -18.03 15.99 0.75
N SER A 423 -18.47 17.13 0.27
CA SER A 423 -19.44 17.24 -0.83
C SER A 423 -18.71 17.73 -2.08
N CYS A 424 -18.70 16.93 -3.13
CA CYS A 424 -18.09 17.28 -4.41
C CYS A 424 -19.16 17.59 -5.43
N GLU A 425 -19.01 18.71 -6.12
CA GLU A 425 -19.81 19.14 -7.28
C GLU A 425 -18.92 19.20 -8.53
N SER A 426 -19.49 19.54 -9.68
CA SER A 426 -18.76 19.52 -10.96
C SER A 426 -17.47 20.34 -10.98
N VAL A 427 -17.43 21.47 -10.29
CA VAL A 427 -16.27 22.41 -10.34
C VAL A 427 -15.63 22.69 -8.98
N THR A 428 -16.34 22.42 -7.88
CA THR A 428 -15.88 22.69 -6.54
C THR A 428 -16.20 21.56 -5.57
N SER A 429 -15.41 21.47 -4.52
CA SER A 429 -15.65 20.56 -3.41
C SER A 429 -15.66 21.32 -2.08
N THR A 430 -16.55 20.92 -1.17
CA THR A 430 -16.72 21.57 0.14
C THR A 430 -16.54 20.57 1.27
N GLY A 431 -15.57 20.84 2.17
CA GLY A 431 -15.28 20.07 3.36
C GLY A 431 -15.99 20.62 4.59
N TYR A 432 -16.49 19.72 5.45
CA TYR A 432 -17.18 20.05 6.69
C TYR A 432 -16.62 19.20 7.85
N ILE A 433 -16.52 19.82 9.04
CA ILE A 433 -16.28 19.12 10.31
C ILE A 433 -17.46 19.43 11.24
N ASN A 434 -18.10 18.40 11.76
CA ASN A 434 -19.26 18.50 12.67
C ASN A 434 -20.38 19.42 12.14
N GLY A 435 -20.61 19.35 10.82
CA GLY A 435 -21.61 20.15 10.11
C GLY A 435 -21.20 21.58 9.81
N GLN A 436 -20.06 22.06 10.31
CA GLN A 436 -19.54 23.40 10.00
C GLN A 436 -18.66 23.35 8.77
N ARG A 437 -18.87 24.26 7.83
CA ARG A 437 -18.04 24.39 6.63
C ARG A 437 -16.61 24.78 7.02
N LEU A 438 -15.66 23.94 6.62
CA LEU A 438 -14.24 24.19 6.81
C LEU A 438 -13.63 24.92 5.62
N PHE A 439 -13.88 24.41 4.42
CA PHE A 439 -13.38 24.99 3.17
C PHE A 439 -14.32 24.72 1.99
N THR A 440 -14.15 25.51 0.93
CA THR A 440 -14.59 25.20 -0.44
C THR A 440 -13.39 25.42 -1.36
N VAL A 441 -13.13 24.48 -2.26
CA VAL A 441 -11.94 24.48 -3.13
C VAL A 441 -12.31 24.11 -4.57
N SER A 442 -11.60 24.66 -5.56
CA SER A 442 -11.66 24.19 -6.94
C SER A 442 -11.29 22.72 -7.04
N ASN A 443 -11.93 21.95 -7.92
CA ASN A 443 -11.60 20.54 -8.15
C ASN A 443 -10.23 20.36 -8.84
N GLY A 444 -9.74 19.12 -8.90
CA GLY A 444 -8.42 18.75 -9.40
C GLY A 444 -7.35 18.71 -8.31
N VAL A 445 -7.76 18.80 -7.05
CA VAL A 445 -6.83 18.90 -5.92
C VAL A 445 -7.13 17.88 -4.80
N ARG A 446 -6.16 17.74 -3.91
CA ARG A 446 -6.32 17.17 -2.58
C ARG A 446 -6.06 18.26 -1.55
N VAL A 447 -6.95 18.39 -0.58
CA VAL A 447 -6.71 19.22 0.60
C VAL A 447 -6.21 18.33 1.73
N VAL A 448 -5.19 18.79 2.47
CA VAL A 448 -4.65 18.12 3.65
C VAL A 448 -4.73 19.10 4.81
N THR A 449 -5.28 18.66 5.94
CA THR A 449 -5.37 19.44 7.17
C THR A 449 -4.85 18.60 8.35
N ASP A 450 -4.68 19.19 9.52
CA ASP A 450 -4.66 18.38 10.73
C ASP A 450 -6.08 17.80 11.01
N ILE A 451 -6.21 16.99 12.05
CA ILE A 451 -7.50 16.36 12.40
C ILE A 451 -8.55 17.37 12.90
N TYR A 452 -8.17 18.60 13.23
CA TYR A 452 -9.07 19.69 13.64
C TYR A 452 -9.42 20.64 12.50
N GLY A 453 -8.85 20.40 11.33
CA GLY A 453 -9.05 21.21 10.14
C GLY A 453 -8.12 22.41 10.02
N ASP A 454 -7.07 22.48 10.83
CA ASP A 454 -6.08 23.54 10.75
C ASP A 454 -4.97 23.21 9.74
N GLU A 455 -4.12 24.20 9.43
CA GLU A 455 -2.94 24.09 8.55
C GLU A 455 -3.26 23.50 7.15
N PRO A 456 -4.20 24.11 6.39
CA PRO A 456 -4.55 23.58 5.09
C PRO A 456 -3.40 23.67 4.10
N GLN A 457 -3.13 22.53 3.45
CA GLN A 457 -2.29 22.40 2.28
C GLN A 457 -3.15 21.93 1.11
N VAL A 458 -2.94 22.50 -0.07
CA VAL A 458 -3.65 22.11 -1.29
C VAL A 458 -2.63 21.54 -2.27
N ILE A 459 -2.87 20.33 -2.76
CA ILE A 459 -1.98 19.60 -3.65
C ILE A 459 -2.67 19.41 -4.99
N ASN A 460 -2.02 19.78 -6.09
CA ASN A 460 -2.50 19.47 -7.43
C ASN A 460 -2.28 17.97 -7.71
N VAL A 461 -3.36 17.25 -7.97
CA VAL A 461 -3.34 15.80 -8.25
C VAL A 461 -3.61 15.46 -9.72
N THR A 462 -3.59 16.48 -10.58
CA THR A 462 -3.72 16.35 -12.04
C THR A 462 -2.36 16.45 -12.74
N ASP A 463 -2.32 16.18 -14.01
CA ASP A 463 -1.14 16.32 -14.88
C ASP A 463 -1.04 17.71 -15.55
N GLU A 464 -1.97 18.62 -15.26
CA GLU A 464 -2.00 19.98 -15.79
C GLU A 464 -1.81 21.02 -14.68
N THR A 465 -1.27 22.19 -15.03
CA THR A 465 -1.26 23.36 -14.13
C THR A 465 -2.68 23.86 -13.91
N ILE A 466 -3.07 24.06 -12.68
CA ILE A 466 -4.43 24.51 -12.32
C ILE A 466 -4.44 25.86 -11.61
N ASP A 467 -5.41 26.70 -11.96
CA ASP A 467 -5.78 27.89 -11.20
C ASP A 467 -6.80 27.48 -10.13
N CYS A 468 -6.42 27.62 -8.88
CA CYS A 468 -7.19 27.14 -7.74
C CYS A 468 -7.71 28.30 -6.89
N VAL A 469 -8.96 28.21 -6.48
CA VAL A 469 -9.56 29.08 -5.48
C VAL A 469 -9.88 28.25 -4.24
N LEU A 470 -9.33 28.65 -3.09
CA LEU A 470 -9.64 28.09 -1.78
C LEU A 470 -10.35 29.13 -0.93
N VAL A 471 -11.60 28.85 -0.55
CA VAL A 471 -12.29 29.56 0.54
C VAL A 471 -12.10 28.71 1.80
N TYR A 472 -11.26 29.17 2.71
CA TYR A 472 -10.99 28.46 3.97
C TYR A 472 -11.51 29.30 5.14
N ARG A 473 -12.51 28.78 5.87
CA ARG A 473 -13.27 29.55 6.84
C ARG A 473 -13.82 30.83 6.18
N ASP A 474 -13.38 32.02 6.63
CA ASP A 474 -13.81 33.33 6.11
C ASP A 474 -12.78 34.01 5.20
N ARG A 475 -11.76 33.28 4.73
CA ARG A 475 -10.68 33.82 3.90
C ARG A 475 -10.66 33.16 2.54
N THR A 476 -10.43 33.96 1.50
CA THR A 476 -10.31 33.48 0.12
C THR A 476 -8.88 33.64 -0.36
N PHE A 477 -8.37 32.59 -1.00
CA PHE A 477 -7.06 32.52 -1.61
C PHE A 477 -7.19 32.10 -3.06
N SER A 478 -6.45 32.76 -3.96
CA SER A 478 -6.35 32.39 -5.38
C SER A 478 -4.88 32.19 -5.69
N PHE A 479 -4.54 31.04 -6.29
CA PHE A 479 -3.17 30.66 -6.59
C PHE A 479 -3.13 29.63 -7.71
N THR A 480 -1.98 29.52 -8.38
CA THR A 480 -1.72 28.52 -9.42
C THR A 480 -0.83 27.43 -8.84
N ILE A 481 -1.09 26.16 -9.18
CA ILE A 481 -0.31 25.01 -8.71
C ILE A 481 0.07 24.13 -9.90
N GLU A 482 1.37 23.87 -10.06
CA GLU A 482 1.89 22.93 -11.03
C GLU A 482 1.56 21.47 -10.65
N PRO A 483 1.57 20.51 -11.60
CA PRO A 483 1.35 19.09 -11.32
C PRO A 483 2.21 18.58 -10.18
N ASN A 484 1.61 17.79 -9.27
CA ASN A 484 2.26 17.21 -8.09
C ASN A 484 2.82 18.21 -7.07
N GLN A 485 2.66 19.52 -7.29
CA GLN A 485 3.10 20.55 -6.35
C GLN A 485 2.00 20.88 -5.34
N SER A 486 2.40 21.56 -4.28
CA SER A 486 1.49 21.97 -3.22
C SER A 486 1.59 23.46 -2.89
N TRP A 487 0.45 24.02 -2.54
CA TRP A 487 0.33 25.33 -1.91
C TRP A 487 0.04 25.17 -0.42
N GLN A 488 0.69 25.97 0.42
CA GLN A 488 0.44 26.00 1.87
C GLN A 488 -0.09 27.37 2.28
N MET A 489 -1.06 27.37 3.20
CA MET A 489 -1.59 28.63 3.71
C MET A 489 -0.48 29.44 4.42
N PRO A 490 -0.30 30.71 4.05
CA PRO A 490 0.67 31.58 4.73
C PRO A 490 0.40 31.66 6.23
N ALA A 491 1.44 31.55 7.06
CA ALA A 491 1.32 31.73 8.50
C ALA A 491 0.69 33.10 8.80
N LYS A 492 -0.15 33.16 9.84
CA LYS A 492 -0.64 34.46 10.34
C LYS A 492 0.57 35.27 10.81
N LYS A 493 0.79 36.41 10.15
CA LYS A 493 1.77 37.41 10.64
C LYS A 493 1.29 38.01 11.95
#